data_04b682cb2ac95f54415dc3eb717a91b4
#
_entry.id   04b682cb2ac95f54415dc3eb717a91b4
#
_cell.length_a   1.000
_cell.length_b   1.000
_cell.length_c   1.000
_cell.angle_alpha   90.00
_cell.angle_beta   90.00
_cell.angle_gamma   90.00
#
_symmetry.space_group_name_H-M   'P 1'
#
loop_
_entity.id
_entity.type
_entity.pdbx_description
1 polymer ?
#
loop_
_entity_poly.entity_id
_entity_poly.type
_entity_poly.pdbx_seq_one_letter_code
_entity_poly.pdbx_strand_id
1 'polypeptide(L)'
;MQSTSLSRPIPVFSNRINVNSPSLSTIISYPHFTEREYSNRLKEIYSLGIDFIFSVGRTKIGSMEIAGKGCVSLVVKAEIKNTICALKIRRTDASRKTMDREVNLHRIANSAGVGPGILDYSENFVITEYIDGLSIINWINNQNINPEQVRNVINSTMEQCYKLDKAHLDHGELCRLDHHVIVSQSDATNIIDFESSSTKRKTCNVTAAAQSLFLSGLVSKRVNEILHLPEREKIIKALRIYKQDQSRNNFDNIMSISVR
;
A
#
# COMPACT_ATOMS: atom_id res chain seq x y z
N MET A 1 -39.67 -11.11 -24.29
CA MET A 1 -38.23 -10.82 -24.60
C MET A 1 -37.46 -11.08 -23.32
N GLN A 2 -36.81 -12.23 -23.24
CA GLN A 2 -35.98 -12.61 -22.06
C GLN A 2 -34.61 -12.01 -22.25
N SER A 3 -34.18 -11.17 -21.30
CA SER A 3 -32.82 -10.64 -21.24
C SER A 3 -31.90 -11.71 -20.66
N THR A 4 -31.12 -12.35 -21.50
CA THR A 4 -30.01 -13.21 -21.09
C THR A 4 -28.89 -12.34 -20.54
N SER A 5 -28.69 -12.38 -19.21
CA SER A 5 -27.51 -11.83 -18.56
C SER A 5 -26.30 -12.68 -18.95
N LEU A 6 -25.47 -12.16 -19.85
CA LEU A 6 -24.15 -12.71 -20.15
C LEU A 6 -23.27 -12.55 -18.90
N SER A 7 -23.12 -13.63 -18.13
CA SER A 7 -22.07 -13.73 -17.11
C SER A 7 -20.72 -13.61 -17.81
N ARG A 8 -19.94 -12.58 -17.45
CA ARG A 8 -18.54 -12.46 -17.91
C ARG A 8 -17.78 -13.71 -17.46
N PRO A 9 -17.02 -14.38 -18.34
CA PRO A 9 -16.23 -15.54 -17.95
C PRO A 9 -15.21 -15.09 -16.87
N ILE A 10 -15.18 -15.80 -15.75
CA ILE A 10 -14.17 -15.64 -14.72
C ILE A 10 -12.82 -15.97 -15.37
N PRO A 11 -11.82 -15.07 -15.34
CA PRO A 11 -10.52 -15.36 -15.93
C PRO A 11 -9.95 -16.62 -15.25
N VAL A 12 -9.57 -17.62 -16.04
CA VAL A 12 -8.90 -18.84 -15.57
C VAL A 12 -7.50 -18.42 -15.13
N PHE A 13 -7.32 -18.15 -13.85
CA PHE A 13 -6.01 -17.86 -13.28
C PHE A 13 -5.22 -19.17 -13.14
N SER A 14 -4.31 -19.42 -14.05
CA SER A 14 -3.38 -20.57 -14.04
C SER A 14 -2.51 -20.66 -12.77
N ASN A 15 -2.49 -19.59 -11.96
CA ASN A 15 -1.64 -19.43 -10.79
C ASN A 15 -2.42 -19.46 -9.46
N ARG A 16 -3.65 -19.95 -9.45
CA ARG A 16 -4.52 -20.07 -8.28
C ARG A 16 -4.20 -21.37 -7.54
N ILE A 17 -3.78 -21.28 -6.29
CA ILE A 17 -3.32 -22.41 -5.48
C ILE A 17 -4.27 -22.56 -4.29
N ASN A 18 -4.88 -23.73 -4.12
CA ASN A 18 -5.71 -24.01 -2.96
C ASN A 18 -4.86 -24.00 -1.67
N VAL A 19 -5.41 -23.45 -0.58
CA VAL A 19 -4.70 -23.31 0.71
C VAL A 19 -4.24 -24.64 1.30
N ASN A 20 -4.86 -25.77 0.91
CA ASN A 20 -4.45 -27.12 1.30
C ASN A 20 -3.22 -27.63 0.55
N SER A 21 -2.72 -26.90 -0.45
CA SER A 21 -1.55 -27.35 -1.22
C SER A 21 -0.28 -27.27 -0.38
N PRO A 22 0.49 -28.38 -0.28
CA PRO A 22 1.78 -28.37 0.43
C PRO A 22 2.78 -27.33 -0.11
N SER A 23 2.62 -26.89 -1.36
CA SER A 23 3.48 -25.89 -1.99
C SER A 23 3.41 -24.52 -1.28
N LEU A 24 2.35 -24.24 -0.50
CA LEU A 24 2.20 -23.01 0.25
C LEU A 24 2.94 -23.00 1.59
N SER A 25 3.46 -24.13 2.06
CA SER A 25 4.14 -24.24 3.36
C SER A 25 5.30 -23.23 3.49
N THR A 26 6.08 -23.06 2.42
CA THR A 26 7.21 -22.11 2.38
C THR A 26 6.75 -20.65 2.53
N ILE A 27 5.58 -20.28 1.99
CA ILE A 27 5.05 -18.92 2.06
C ILE A 27 4.38 -18.68 3.41
N ILE A 28 3.53 -19.59 3.84
CA ILE A 28 2.76 -19.48 5.10
C ILE A 28 3.69 -19.45 6.31
N SER A 29 4.82 -20.18 6.28
CA SER A 29 5.80 -20.25 7.39
C SER A 29 7.16 -19.64 7.03
N TYR A 30 7.18 -18.65 6.14
CA TYR A 30 8.42 -18.00 5.72
C TYR A 30 9.07 -17.20 6.86
N PRO A 31 10.42 -17.23 7.01
CA PRO A 31 11.40 -18.05 6.26
C PRO A 31 11.67 -19.40 6.92
N HIS A 32 11.23 -19.64 8.15
CA HIS A 32 11.55 -20.83 8.93
C HIS A 32 10.32 -21.71 9.10
N PHE A 33 10.31 -22.80 8.35
CA PHE A 33 9.25 -23.81 8.43
C PHE A 33 9.43 -24.72 9.66
N THR A 34 8.36 -24.93 10.41
CA THR A 34 8.18 -26.05 11.34
C THR A 34 6.75 -26.57 11.20
N GLU A 35 6.56 -27.88 11.37
CA GLU A 35 5.22 -28.51 11.31
C GLU A 35 4.22 -27.86 12.26
N ARG A 36 4.65 -27.54 13.48
CA ARG A 36 3.82 -26.92 14.52
C ARG A 36 3.36 -25.52 14.09
N GLU A 37 4.29 -24.68 13.63
CA GLU A 37 3.98 -23.31 13.18
C GLU A 37 3.06 -23.33 11.96
N TYR A 38 3.38 -24.17 11.00
CA TYR A 38 2.57 -24.32 9.79
C TYR A 38 1.14 -24.78 10.10
N SER A 39 0.97 -25.83 10.94
CA SER A 39 -0.34 -26.30 11.37
C SER A 39 -1.16 -25.22 12.08
N ASN A 40 -0.54 -24.42 12.96
CA ASN A 40 -1.23 -23.33 13.63
C ASN A 40 -1.68 -22.25 12.66
N ARG A 41 -0.82 -21.85 11.74
CA ARG A 41 -1.13 -20.85 10.70
C ARG A 41 -2.20 -21.31 9.72
N LEU A 42 -2.22 -22.61 9.37
CA LEU A 42 -3.31 -23.17 8.57
C LEU A 42 -4.67 -23.04 9.29
N LYS A 43 -4.72 -23.27 10.61
CA LYS A 43 -5.96 -23.07 11.38
C LYS A 43 -6.43 -21.62 11.31
N GLU A 44 -5.50 -20.64 11.39
CA GLU A 44 -5.84 -19.23 11.21
C GLU A 44 -6.37 -18.94 9.79
N ILE A 45 -5.72 -19.47 8.74
CA ILE A 45 -6.14 -19.32 7.35
C ILE A 45 -7.57 -19.85 7.16
N TYR A 46 -7.88 -21.02 7.71
CA TYR A 46 -9.24 -21.58 7.65
C TYR A 46 -10.25 -20.73 8.42
N SER A 47 -9.88 -20.24 9.61
CA SER A 47 -10.77 -19.38 10.41
C SER A 47 -11.08 -18.05 9.72
N LEU A 48 -10.12 -17.53 8.95
CA LEU A 48 -10.27 -16.33 8.14
C LEU A 48 -11.03 -16.58 6.82
N GLY A 49 -11.35 -17.84 6.50
CA GLY A 49 -12.09 -18.21 5.30
C GLY A 49 -11.32 -18.02 4.00
N ILE A 50 -9.99 -18.09 4.03
CA ILE A 50 -9.14 -17.97 2.84
C ILE A 50 -9.21 -19.29 2.08
N ASP A 51 -9.62 -19.23 0.81
CA ASP A 51 -9.79 -20.41 -0.05
C ASP A 51 -8.56 -20.65 -0.93
N PHE A 52 -7.98 -19.57 -1.46
CA PHE A 52 -6.89 -19.65 -2.43
C PHE A 52 -5.86 -18.53 -2.22
N ILE A 53 -4.62 -18.83 -2.59
CA ILE A 53 -3.51 -17.89 -2.73
C ILE A 53 -3.04 -17.94 -4.18
N PHE A 54 -2.69 -16.77 -4.74
CA PHE A 54 -2.24 -16.66 -6.12
C PHE A 54 -0.73 -16.48 -6.18
N SER A 55 -0.08 -17.25 -7.07
CA SER A 55 1.33 -17.03 -7.41
C SER A 55 1.42 -15.92 -8.45
N VAL A 56 1.40 -14.68 -8.00
CA VAL A 56 1.51 -13.48 -8.85
C VAL A 56 2.29 -12.38 -8.13
N GLY A 57 3.14 -11.68 -8.86
CA GLY A 57 3.89 -10.54 -8.34
C GLY A 57 5.32 -10.49 -8.89
N ARG A 58 6.12 -9.59 -8.33
CA ARG A 58 7.49 -9.34 -8.82
C ARG A 58 8.57 -9.99 -7.94
N THR A 59 8.21 -10.46 -6.77
CA THR A 59 9.15 -11.07 -5.83
C THR A 59 8.99 -12.57 -5.84
N LYS A 60 10.09 -13.30 -6.06
CA LYS A 60 10.07 -14.76 -6.09
C LYS A 60 10.56 -15.34 -4.76
N ILE A 61 9.79 -16.27 -4.19
CA ILE A 61 10.17 -17.06 -3.01
C ILE A 61 9.91 -18.55 -3.35
N GLY A 62 10.98 -19.33 -3.44
CA GLY A 62 10.89 -20.70 -3.93
C GLY A 62 10.32 -20.75 -5.35
N SER A 63 9.23 -21.48 -5.55
CA SER A 63 8.50 -21.57 -6.82
C SER A 63 7.40 -20.52 -6.97
N MET A 64 7.11 -19.70 -5.94
CA MET A 64 6.01 -18.75 -5.94
C MET A 64 6.45 -17.32 -6.23
N GLU A 65 5.63 -16.62 -7.00
CA GLU A 65 5.69 -15.17 -7.17
C GLU A 65 4.71 -14.51 -6.20
N ILE A 66 5.15 -13.46 -5.50
CA ILE A 66 4.36 -12.74 -4.50
C ILE A 66 4.34 -11.23 -4.76
N ALA A 67 3.33 -10.55 -4.26
CA ALA A 67 3.15 -9.10 -4.44
C ALA A 67 4.25 -8.29 -3.76
N GLY A 68 4.69 -8.71 -2.55
CA GLY A 68 5.72 -7.98 -1.81
C GLY A 68 6.39 -8.81 -0.72
N LYS A 69 7.63 -8.40 -0.37
CA LYS A 69 8.40 -8.95 0.74
C LYS A 69 9.01 -7.82 1.54
N GLY A 70 8.56 -7.70 2.79
CA GLY A 70 9.11 -6.77 3.78
C GLY A 70 10.03 -7.44 4.80
N CYS A 71 10.50 -6.65 5.75
CA CYS A 71 11.29 -7.15 6.89
C CYS A 71 10.45 -7.97 7.86
N VAL A 72 9.17 -7.63 8.02
CA VAL A 72 8.25 -8.24 9.00
C VAL A 72 7.27 -9.21 8.35
N SER A 73 6.91 -8.98 7.08
CA SER A 73 5.81 -9.69 6.43
C SER A 73 6.04 -9.94 4.94
N LEU A 74 5.25 -10.88 4.41
CA LEU A 74 5.02 -11.07 2.99
C LEU A 74 3.63 -10.57 2.63
N VAL A 75 3.43 -10.15 1.37
CA VAL A 75 2.11 -9.83 0.84
C VAL A 75 1.83 -10.70 -0.38
N VAL A 76 0.71 -11.38 -0.36
CA VAL A 76 0.22 -12.21 -1.46
C VAL A 76 -1.19 -11.79 -1.86
N LYS A 77 -1.56 -12.03 -3.11
CA LYS A 77 -2.93 -11.96 -3.56
C LYS A 77 -3.65 -13.22 -3.10
N ALA A 78 -4.83 -13.08 -2.51
CA ALA A 78 -5.63 -14.18 -1.99
C ALA A 78 -7.10 -14.04 -2.37
N GLU A 79 -7.89 -15.06 -2.08
CA GLU A 79 -9.32 -15.08 -2.35
C GLU A 79 -10.10 -15.61 -1.14
N ILE A 80 -11.18 -14.92 -0.80
CA ILE A 80 -12.13 -15.27 0.24
C ILE A 80 -13.53 -15.21 -0.38
N LYS A 81 -14.27 -16.30 -0.38
CA LYS A 81 -15.67 -16.35 -0.89
C LYS A 81 -15.82 -15.67 -2.26
N ASN A 82 -14.95 -15.98 -3.20
CA ASN A 82 -14.88 -15.40 -4.56
C ASN A 82 -14.52 -13.89 -4.60
N THR A 83 -14.06 -13.31 -3.49
CA THR A 83 -13.58 -11.92 -3.44
C THR A 83 -12.07 -11.90 -3.37
N ILE A 84 -11.44 -11.13 -4.26
CA ILE A 84 -9.99 -10.95 -4.26
C ILE A 84 -9.59 -9.98 -3.15
N CYS A 85 -8.55 -10.36 -2.39
CA CYS A 85 -8.00 -9.58 -1.30
C CYS A 85 -6.47 -9.60 -1.30
N ALA A 86 -5.85 -8.72 -0.53
CA ALA A 86 -4.44 -8.80 -0.20
C ALA A 86 -4.28 -9.47 1.18
N LEU A 87 -3.45 -10.50 1.24
CA LEU A 87 -3.12 -11.21 2.47
C LEU A 87 -1.69 -10.86 2.87
N LYS A 88 -1.54 -10.16 3.99
CA LYS A 88 -0.25 -9.88 4.62
C LYS A 88 0.03 -11.00 5.63
N ILE A 89 1.17 -11.67 5.49
CA ILE A 89 1.59 -12.85 6.26
C ILE A 89 2.79 -12.45 7.11
N ARG A 90 2.68 -12.52 8.44
CA ARG A 90 3.81 -12.27 9.34
C ARG A 90 4.91 -13.31 9.14
N ARG A 91 6.13 -12.87 8.99
CA ARG A 91 7.30 -13.76 8.90
C ARG A 91 7.55 -14.45 10.24
N THR A 92 8.05 -15.68 10.20
CA THR A 92 8.38 -16.45 11.43
C THR A 92 9.59 -15.91 12.17
N ASP A 93 10.47 -15.16 11.48
CA ASP A 93 11.63 -14.46 12.05
C ASP A 93 11.36 -12.98 12.41
N ALA A 94 10.11 -12.52 12.29
CA ALA A 94 9.76 -11.15 12.62
C ALA A 94 9.98 -10.86 14.12
N SER A 95 10.51 -9.68 14.43
CA SER A 95 10.70 -9.23 15.80
C SER A 95 9.37 -9.01 16.57
N ARG A 96 8.27 -8.86 15.84
CA ARG A 96 6.91 -8.73 16.39
C ARG A 96 6.26 -10.10 16.55
N LYS A 97 5.57 -10.29 17.68
CA LYS A 97 4.87 -11.56 17.95
C LYS A 97 3.53 -11.66 17.23
N THR A 98 2.84 -10.53 17.02
CA THR A 98 1.50 -10.47 16.42
C THR A 98 1.39 -9.33 15.41
N MET A 99 0.30 -9.32 14.62
CA MET A 99 -0.06 -8.25 13.70
C MET A 99 -0.90 -7.14 14.36
N ASP A 100 -1.31 -7.29 15.63
CA ASP A 100 -2.25 -6.37 16.31
C ASP A 100 -1.83 -4.90 16.26
N ARG A 101 -0.54 -4.61 16.45
CA ARG A 101 -0.05 -3.23 16.42
C ARG A 101 -0.25 -2.60 15.04
N GLU A 102 0.06 -3.32 13.97
CA GLU A 102 -0.12 -2.84 12.62
C GLU A 102 -1.59 -2.65 12.30
N VAL A 103 -2.43 -3.61 12.66
CA VAL A 103 -3.89 -3.54 12.49
C VAL A 103 -4.47 -2.30 13.18
N ASN A 104 -4.06 -2.02 14.42
CA ASN A 104 -4.53 -0.85 15.15
C ASN A 104 -4.13 0.46 14.48
N LEU A 105 -2.89 0.58 13.99
CA LEU A 105 -2.41 1.76 13.26
C LEU A 105 -3.10 1.91 11.89
N HIS A 106 -3.28 0.81 11.18
CA HIS A 106 -3.99 0.80 9.90
C HIS A 106 -5.48 1.18 10.07
N ARG A 107 -6.14 0.75 11.15
CA ARG A 107 -7.51 1.19 11.47
C ARG A 107 -7.62 2.69 11.71
N ILE A 108 -6.62 3.32 12.32
CA ILE A 108 -6.58 4.78 12.45
C ILE A 108 -6.50 5.42 11.06
N ALA A 109 -5.66 4.91 10.15
CA ALA A 109 -5.60 5.38 8.78
C ALA A 109 -6.93 5.19 8.05
N ASN A 110 -7.58 4.02 8.17
CA ASN A 110 -8.89 3.77 7.58
C ASN A 110 -9.97 4.70 8.13
N SER A 111 -9.94 5.02 9.43
CA SER A 111 -10.87 5.99 10.02
C SER A 111 -10.69 7.41 9.47
N ALA A 112 -9.48 7.74 9.00
CA ALA A 112 -9.18 8.98 8.28
C ALA A 112 -9.48 8.90 6.77
N GLY A 113 -9.98 7.77 6.28
CA GLY A 113 -10.24 7.51 4.86
C GLY A 113 -8.96 7.35 4.05
N VAL A 114 -7.94 6.69 4.62
CA VAL A 114 -6.64 6.44 3.98
C VAL A 114 -6.29 4.96 4.01
N GLY A 115 -5.73 4.49 2.90
CA GLY A 115 -5.31 3.10 2.71
C GLY A 115 -6.44 2.13 2.36
N PRO A 116 -6.10 0.89 1.97
CA PRO A 116 -7.08 -0.16 1.72
C PRO A 116 -7.80 -0.55 3.00
N GLY A 117 -9.10 -0.83 2.93
CA GLY A 117 -9.89 -1.27 4.07
C GLY A 117 -9.38 -2.59 4.65
N ILE A 118 -9.28 -2.69 5.97
CA ILE A 118 -9.04 -3.98 6.65
C ILE A 118 -10.34 -4.77 6.61
N LEU A 119 -10.28 -5.99 6.07
CA LEU A 119 -11.41 -6.91 5.99
C LEU A 119 -11.47 -7.85 7.20
N ASP A 120 -10.33 -8.43 7.57
CA ASP A 120 -10.19 -9.31 8.74
C ASP A 120 -8.72 -9.45 9.14
N TYR A 121 -8.45 -10.05 10.31
CA TYR A 121 -7.09 -10.33 10.76
C TYR A 121 -7.03 -11.42 11.82
N SER A 122 -5.84 -11.98 12.01
CA SER A 122 -5.51 -12.90 13.11
C SER A 122 -4.12 -12.57 13.67
N GLU A 123 -3.59 -13.42 14.53
CA GLU A 123 -2.25 -13.23 15.10
C GLU A 123 -1.16 -13.06 14.03
N ASN A 124 -1.25 -13.86 12.95
CA ASN A 124 -0.21 -13.92 11.93
C ASN A 124 -0.61 -13.32 10.58
N PHE A 125 -1.86 -12.92 10.39
CA PHE A 125 -2.40 -12.51 9.09
C PHE A 125 -3.20 -11.22 9.18
N VAL A 126 -3.09 -10.39 8.14
CA VAL A 126 -3.98 -9.24 7.93
C VAL A 126 -4.53 -9.33 6.52
N ILE A 127 -5.84 -9.19 6.38
CA ILE A 127 -6.55 -9.19 5.11
C ILE A 127 -7.05 -7.79 4.83
N THR A 128 -6.71 -7.26 3.67
CA THR A 128 -7.17 -5.94 3.22
C THR A 128 -7.78 -6.05 1.84
N GLU A 129 -8.47 -5.00 1.43
CA GLU A 129 -8.85 -4.81 0.04
C GLU A 129 -7.62 -4.94 -0.87
N TYR A 130 -7.80 -5.60 -2.01
CA TYR A 130 -6.75 -5.72 -3.01
C TYR A 130 -6.80 -4.51 -3.94
N ILE A 131 -5.69 -3.77 -4.01
CA ILE A 131 -5.56 -2.65 -4.93
C ILE A 131 -4.93 -3.15 -6.23
N ASP A 132 -5.73 -3.22 -7.29
CA ASP A 132 -5.23 -3.55 -8.63
C ASP A 132 -4.62 -2.30 -9.25
N GLY A 133 -3.30 -2.22 -9.21
CA GLY A 133 -2.57 -1.03 -9.62
C GLY A 133 -1.07 -1.22 -9.69
N LEU A 134 -0.38 -0.13 -9.96
CA LEU A 134 1.08 -0.05 -10.03
C LEU A 134 1.62 0.81 -8.90
N SER A 135 2.84 0.52 -8.43
CA SER A 135 3.54 1.49 -7.58
C SER A 135 3.66 2.82 -8.31
N ILE A 136 3.62 3.93 -7.58
CA ILE A 136 3.64 5.28 -8.19
C ILE A 136 4.82 5.47 -9.15
N ILE A 137 5.99 4.88 -8.86
CA ILE A 137 7.15 4.96 -9.75
C ILE A 137 6.93 4.19 -11.07
N ASN A 138 6.29 3.03 -11.02
CA ASN A 138 5.98 2.27 -12.22
C ASN A 138 4.85 2.91 -13.02
N TRP A 139 3.88 3.50 -12.33
CA TRP A 139 2.79 4.22 -12.95
C TRP A 139 3.30 5.46 -13.70
N ILE A 140 4.09 6.33 -13.05
CA ILE A 140 4.57 7.58 -13.66
C ILE A 140 5.57 7.37 -14.80
N ASN A 141 6.21 6.20 -14.87
CA ASN A 141 7.09 5.83 -15.98
C ASN A 141 6.35 5.28 -17.21
N ASN A 142 5.03 5.15 -17.16
CA ASN A 142 4.24 4.76 -18.32
C ASN A 142 4.26 5.91 -19.35
N GLN A 143 4.51 5.56 -20.63
CA GLN A 143 4.66 6.55 -21.72
C GLN A 143 3.37 7.31 -22.06
N ASN A 144 2.21 6.78 -21.67
CA ASN A 144 0.90 7.35 -21.99
C ASN A 144 0.34 8.29 -20.92
N ILE A 145 1.11 8.64 -19.88
CA ILE A 145 0.66 9.50 -18.79
C ILE A 145 0.77 10.97 -19.17
N ASN A 146 -0.32 11.70 -19.03
CA ASN A 146 -0.38 13.12 -19.28
C ASN A 146 -0.20 13.97 -18.00
N PRO A 147 0.13 15.29 -18.14
CA PRO A 147 0.34 16.16 -16.98
C PRO A 147 -0.85 16.29 -16.05
N GLU A 148 -2.08 16.21 -16.55
CA GLU A 148 -3.29 16.31 -15.72
C GLU A 148 -3.45 15.09 -14.81
N GLN A 149 -3.22 13.89 -15.33
CA GLN A 149 -3.20 12.66 -14.54
C GLN A 149 -2.14 12.74 -13.43
N VAL A 150 -0.94 13.25 -13.75
CA VAL A 150 0.12 13.42 -12.74
C VAL A 150 -0.31 14.39 -11.65
N ARG A 151 -0.94 15.52 -12.00
CA ARG A 151 -1.49 16.46 -11.00
C ARG A 151 -2.54 15.80 -10.11
N ASN A 152 -3.46 15.03 -10.69
CA ASN A 152 -4.53 14.35 -9.96
C ASN A 152 -3.97 13.31 -8.98
N VAL A 153 -3.01 12.50 -9.39
CA VAL A 153 -2.33 11.51 -8.54
C VAL A 153 -1.55 12.19 -7.41
N ILE A 154 -0.83 13.29 -7.70
CA ILE A 154 -0.13 14.07 -6.68
C ILE A 154 -1.13 14.66 -5.68
N ASN A 155 -2.20 15.32 -6.15
CA ASN A 155 -3.23 15.89 -5.30
C ASN A 155 -3.85 14.83 -4.39
N SER A 156 -4.26 13.69 -4.94
CA SER A 156 -4.84 12.57 -4.18
C SER A 156 -3.87 12.02 -3.13
N THR A 157 -2.60 11.84 -3.50
CA THR A 157 -1.55 11.35 -2.57
C THR A 157 -1.32 12.35 -1.43
N MET A 158 -1.17 13.62 -1.75
CA MET A 158 -0.91 14.67 -0.76
C MET A 158 -2.10 14.89 0.18
N GLU A 159 -3.34 14.81 -0.32
CA GLU A 159 -4.54 14.87 0.52
C GLU A 159 -4.60 13.70 1.52
N GLN A 160 -4.22 12.48 1.11
CA GLN A 160 -4.12 11.35 2.04
C GLN A 160 -3.04 11.61 3.10
N CYS A 161 -1.89 12.17 2.73
CA CYS A 161 -0.85 12.56 3.68
C CYS A 161 -1.34 13.61 4.67
N TYR A 162 -2.10 14.62 4.20
CA TYR A 162 -2.72 15.62 5.06
C TYR A 162 -3.72 15.01 6.04
N LYS A 163 -4.58 14.09 5.58
CA LYS A 163 -5.51 13.35 6.45
C LYS A 163 -4.78 12.58 7.54
N LEU A 164 -3.66 11.92 7.22
CA LEU A 164 -2.83 11.22 8.21
C LEU A 164 -2.21 12.19 9.22
N ASP A 165 -1.71 13.38 8.78
CA ASP A 165 -1.21 14.41 9.69
C ASP A 165 -2.31 14.89 10.64
N LYS A 166 -3.54 15.09 10.15
CA LYS A 166 -4.71 15.48 10.97
C LYS A 166 -5.19 14.37 11.91
N ALA A 167 -5.01 13.11 11.54
CA ALA A 167 -5.30 11.96 12.39
C ALA A 167 -4.19 11.68 13.42
N HIS A 168 -3.15 12.50 13.47
CA HIS A 168 -1.98 12.31 14.34
C HIS A 168 -1.30 10.94 14.15
N LEU A 169 -1.36 10.40 12.94
CA LEU A 169 -0.71 9.16 12.56
C LEU A 169 0.46 9.47 11.61
N ASP A 170 1.68 9.32 12.10
CA ASP A 170 2.87 9.39 11.26
C ASP A 170 3.15 8.05 10.62
N HIS A 171 3.12 7.98 9.29
CA HIS A 171 3.39 6.74 8.53
C HIS A 171 4.85 6.28 8.72
N GLY A 172 5.79 7.20 8.74
CA GLY A 172 7.20 6.95 8.99
C GLY A 172 8.06 6.68 7.76
N GLU A 173 7.47 6.34 6.60
CA GLU A 173 8.23 5.93 5.41
C GLU A 173 7.82 6.63 4.11
N LEU A 174 6.99 7.69 4.17
CA LEU A 174 6.51 8.39 2.96
C LEU A 174 7.59 9.20 2.20
N CYS A 175 8.81 9.28 2.73
CA CYS A 175 9.94 9.74 1.93
C CYS A 175 10.34 8.72 0.81
N ARG A 176 9.76 7.51 0.85
CA ARG A 176 9.92 6.44 -0.14
C ARG A 176 8.57 6.07 -0.76
N LEU A 177 7.91 7.05 -1.39
CA LEU A 177 6.58 6.85 -2.01
C LEU A 177 6.55 5.74 -3.05
N ASP A 178 7.67 5.47 -3.71
CA ASP A 178 7.84 4.39 -4.68
C ASP A 178 7.47 3.01 -4.14
N HIS A 179 7.54 2.82 -2.81
CA HIS A 179 7.18 1.59 -2.12
C HIS A 179 5.81 1.62 -1.43
N HIS A 180 5.29 2.82 -1.13
CA HIS A 180 4.15 2.98 -0.21
C HIS A 180 2.91 3.61 -0.86
N VAL A 181 2.94 3.90 -2.17
CA VAL A 181 1.78 4.39 -2.91
C VAL A 181 1.51 3.51 -4.12
N ILE A 182 0.29 2.97 -4.19
CA ILE A 182 -0.23 2.27 -5.36
C ILE A 182 -1.22 3.19 -6.07
N VAL A 183 -1.07 3.32 -7.38
CA VAL A 183 -2.00 4.01 -8.27
C VAL A 183 -2.81 2.96 -9.03
N SER A 184 -4.12 2.97 -8.86
CA SER A 184 -5.03 2.05 -9.53
C SER A 184 -5.21 2.39 -11.02
N GLN A 185 -5.90 1.53 -11.76
CA GLN A 185 -6.23 1.75 -13.17
C GLN A 185 -7.11 2.99 -13.41
N SER A 186 -7.82 3.47 -12.39
CA SER A 186 -8.63 4.70 -12.41
C SER A 186 -7.89 5.94 -11.92
N ASP A 187 -6.56 5.88 -11.80
CA ASP A 187 -5.68 6.92 -11.25
C ASP A 187 -5.98 7.28 -9.77
N ALA A 188 -6.78 6.45 -9.07
CA ALA A 188 -6.95 6.58 -7.62
C ALA A 188 -5.70 6.10 -6.88
N THR A 189 -5.27 6.83 -5.86
CA THR A 189 -4.08 6.52 -5.08
C THR A 189 -4.44 5.85 -3.76
N ASN A 190 -3.57 4.96 -3.29
CA ASN A 190 -3.70 4.30 -2.00
C ASN A 190 -2.34 4.27 -1.31
N ILE A 191 -2.26 4.85 -0.11
CA ILE A 191 -1.11 4.68 0.78
C ILE A 191 -1.25 3.32 1.45
N ILE A 192 -0.18 2.53 1.44
CA ILE A 192 -0.15 1.16 1.97
C ILE A 192 0.98 1.00 2.99
N ASP A 193 0.89 -0.09 3.79
CA ASP A 193 1.94 -0.54 4.70
C ASP A 193 2.16 0.36 5.93
N PHE A 194 1.27 0.23 6.91
CA PHE A 194 1.28 1.02 8.15
C PHE A 194 2.14 0.40 9.28
N GLU A 195 3.01 -0.58 8.98
CA GLU A 195 3.79 -1.29 10.01
C GLU A 195 4.79 -0.39 10.76
N SER A 196 5.35 0.60 10.09
CA SER A 196 6.28 1.60 10.67
C SER A 196 5.58 2.80 11.28
N SER A 197 4.25 2.87 11.20
CA SER A 197 3.47 4.02 11.66
C SER A 197 3.51 4.21 13.18
N SER A 198 3.19 5.42 13.61
CA SER A 198 3.21 5.79 15.04
C SER A 198 2.29 6.98 15.32
N THR A 199 1.55 6.88 16.44
CA THR A 199 0.80 7.99 17.02
C THR A 199 1.60 8.76 18.09
N LYS A 200 2.86 8.34 18.35
CA LYS A 200 3.74 8.95 19.37
C LYS A 200 4.76 9.91 18.73
N ARG A 201 5.05 9.79 17.45
CA ARG A 201 5.93 10.71 16.73
C ARG A 201 5.15 11.94 16.27
N LYS A 202 5.84 13.08 16.13
CA LYS A 202 5.28 14.23 15.42
C LYS A 202 5.05 13.84 13.97
N THR A 203 3.86 14.07 13.46
CA THR A 203 3.51 13.75 12.08
C THR A 203 4.30 14.59 11.08
N CYS A 204 4.72 13.97 10.00
CA CYS A 204 5.46 14.61 8.93
C CYS A 204 5.09 14.06 7.53
N ASN A 205 3.89 13.48 7.38
CA ASN A 205 3.48 12.77 6.17
C ASN A 205 3.52 13.68 4.94
N VAL A 206 2.92 14.86 5.01
CA VAL A 206 2.92 15.86 3.91
C VAL A 206 4.36 16.25 3.54
N THR A 207 5.22 16.54 4.52
CA THR A 207 6.58 16.97 4.24
C THR A 207 7.46 15.83 3.70
N ALA A 208 7.26 14.61 4.19
CA ALA A 208 7.97 13.42 3.71
C ALA A 208 7.54 13.05 2.27
N ALA A 209 6.24 13.06 1.99
CA ALA A 209 5.72 12.81 0.65
C ALA A 209 6.17 13.88 -0.34
N ALA A 210 6.09 15.16 0.04
CA ALA A 210 6.56 16.28 -0.78
C ALA A 210 8.05 16.19 -1.11
N GLN A 211 8.88 15.69 -0.19
CA GLN A 211 10.29 15.42 -0.49
C GLN A 211 10.43 14.42 -1.63
N SER A 212 9.70 13.31 -1.59
CA SER A 212 9.74 12.27 -2.62
C SER A 212 9.12 12.71 -3.94
N LEU A 213 8.07 13.55 -3.89
CA LEU A 213 7.35 14.02 -5.10
C LEU A 213 8.07 15.18 -5.80
N PHE A 214 8.70 16.10 -5.04
CA PHE A 214 9.13 17.37 -5.60
C PHE A 214 10.62 17.67 -5.44
N LEU A 215 11.31 17.06 -4.47
CA LEU A 215 12.66 17.49 -4.12
C LEU A 215 13.75 16.48 -4.41
N SER A 216 13.48 15.18 -4.27
CA SER A 216 14.54 14.17 -4.40
C SER A 216 13.97 12.78 -4.73
N GLY A 217 14.77 11.99 -5.44
CA GLY A 217 14.44 10.61 -5.81
C GLY A 217 13.90 10.47 -7.23
N LEU A 218 13.60 9.23 -7.60
CA LEU A 218 13.19 8.89 -8.96
C LEU A 218 11.82 9.47 -9.32
N VAL A 219 10.88 9.49 -8.36
CA VAL A 219 9.55 10.05 -8.58
C VAL A 219 9.63 11.55 -8.83
N SER A 220 10.37 12.31 -8.00
CA SER A 220 10.51 13.77 -8.19
C SER A 220 11.19 14.14 -9.51
N LYS A 221 12.19 13.37 -9.94
CA LYS A 221 12.81 13.55 -11.24
C LYS A 221 11.77 13.46 -12.36
N ARG A 222 10.94 12.42 -12.33
CA ARG A 222 9.93 12.18 -13.36
C ARG A 222 8.79 13.20 -13.29
N VAL A 223 8.35 13.58 -12.10
CA VAL A 223 7.37 14.66 -11.89
C VAL A 223 7.88 15.97 -12.48
N ASN A 224 9.15 16.34 -12.24
CA ASN A 224 9.73 17.56 -12.78
C ASN A 224 9.85 17.55 -14.31
N GLU A 225 10.15 16.42 -14.92
CA GLU A 225 10.18 16.26 -16.37
C GLU A 225 8.80 16.51 -17.01
N ILE A 226 7.70 16.15 -16.32
CA ILE A 226 6.33 16.28 -16.84
C ILE A 226 5.69 17.63 -16.51
N LEU A 227 5.88 18.11 -15.25
CA LEU A 227 5.16 19.30 -14.75
C LEU A 227 6.02 20.56 -14.69
N HIS A 228 7.33 20.49 -14.91
CA HIS A 228 8.26 21.63 -14.82
C HIS A 228 8.11 22.37 -13.49
N LEU A 229 8.44 21.70 -12.39
CA LEU A 229 8.28 22.20 -11.04
C LEU A 229 8.95 23.58 -10.82
N PRO A 230 8.44 24.42 -9.90
CA PRO A 230 9.04 25.69 -9.56
C PRO A 230 10.38 25.51 -8.84
N GLU A 231 11.07 26.62 -8.60
CA GLU A 231 12.33 26.64 -7.86
C GLU A 231 12.21 25.91 -6.52
N ARG A 232 13.16 25.04 -6.28
CA ARG A 232 13.24 24.17 -5.10
C ARG A 232 13.08 24.95 -3.78
N GLU A 233 13.68 26.12 -3.68
CA GLU A 233 13.64 26.98 -2.50
C GLU A 233 12.21 27.43 -2.14
N LYS A 234 11.37 27.70 -3.12
CA LYS A 234 9.96 28.06 -2.89
C LYS A 234 9.19 26.92 -2.23
N ILE A 235 9.40 25.68 -2.73
CA ILE A 235 8.78 24.48 -2.15
C ILE A 235 9.29 24.27 -0.72
N ILE A 236 10.59 24.33 -0.50
CA ILE A 236 11.20 24.14 0.84
C ILE A 236 10.67 25.16 1.83
N LYS A 237 10.53 26.44 1.42
CA LYS A 237 9.98 27.49 2.29
C LYS A 237 8.54 27.18 2.72
N ALA A 238 7.69 26.77 1.77
CA ALA A 238 6.31 26.39 2.08
C ALA A 238 6.24 25.17 3.01
N LEU A 239 7.07 24.15 2.80
CA LEU A 239 7.16 22.98 3.66
C LEU A 239 7.64 23.30 5.08
N ARG A 240 8.57 24.25 5.25
CA ARG A 240 9.01 24.71 6.57
C ARG A 240 7.89 25.38 7.34
N ILE A 241 7.06 26.20 6.67
CA ILE A 241 5.88 26.84 7.27
C ILE A 241 4.87 25.76 7.70
N TYR A 242 4.53 24.83 6.81
CA TYR A 242 3.62 23.72 7.12
C TYR A 242 4.13 22.85 8.28
N LYS A 243 5.43 22.61 8.39
CA LYS A 243 6.00 21.84 9.50
C LYS A 243 5.80 22.49 10.87
N GLN A 244 5.69 23.82 10.92
CA GLN A 244 5.41 24.58 12.13
C GLN A 244 3.91 24.60 12.44
N ASP A 245 3.09 24.83 11.42
CA ASP A 245 1.63 24.88 11.50
C ASP A 245 1.02 24.07 10.36
N GLN A 246 0.50 22.88 10.71
CA GLN A 246 -0.14 21.94 9.80
C GLN A 246 -1.60 22.34 9.49
N SER A 247 -1.86 23.63 9.28
CA SER A 247 -3.17 24.14 8.88
C SER A 247 -3.49 23.81 7.42
N ARG A 248 -4.77 23.82 7.10
CA ARG A 248 -5.25 23.64 5.71
C ARG A 248 -4.67 24.71 4.78
N ASN A 249 -4.63 25.97 5.22
CA ASN A 249 -4.09 27.07 4.42
C ASN A 249 -2.63 26.83 4.02
N ASN A 250 -1.80 26.36 4.94
CA ASN A 250 -0.40 26.06 4.66
C ASN A 250 -0.24 24.83 3.73
N PHE A 251 -1.12 23.85 3.85
CA PHE A 251 -1.19 22.72 2.92
C PHE A 251 -1.57 23.20 1.51
N ASP A 252 -2.65 23.99 1.38
CA ASP A 252 -3.11 24.54 0.09
C ASP A 252 -2.04 25.42 -0.56
N ASN A 253 -1.26 26.16 0.25
CA ASN A 253 -0.12 26.93 -0.25
C ASN A 253 0.96 26.01 -0.87
N ILE A 254 1.30 24.87 -0.25
CA ILE A 254 2.22 23.90 -0.85
C ILE A 254 1.67 23.44 -2.21
N MET A 255 0.41 23.03 -2.25
CA MET A 255 -0.21 22.50 -3.47
C MET A 255 -0.26 23.56 -4.58
N SER A 256 -0.64 24.79 -4.26
CA SER A 256 -0.70 25.90 -5.23
C SER A 256 0.67 26.25 -5.84
N ILE A 257 1.75 26.05 -5.09
CA ILE A 257 3.13 26.26 -5.57
C ILE A 257 3.60 25.08 -6.44
N SER A 258 3.30 23.86 -6.02
CA SER A 258 3.94 22.64 -6.57
C SER A 258 3.17 21.98 -7.70
N VAL A 259 1.86 22.27 -7.87
CA VAL A 259 0.96 21.50 -8.76
C VAL A 259 0.15 22.40 -9.70
N ARG A 260 0.71 23.52 -10.12
CA ARG A 260 0.07 24.44 -11.09
C ARG A 260 -0.01 23.87 -12.50
#